data_8fd5508115b155e6256f9271a72e26ab
#
_entry.id   8fd5508115b155e6256f9271a72e26ab
#
_cell.length_a   1.000
_cell.length_b   1.000
_cell.length_c   1.000
_cell.angle_alpha   90.00
_cell.angle_beta   90.00
_cell.angle_gamma   90.00
#
_symmetry.space_group_name_H-M   'P 1'
#
loop_
_entity.id
_entity.type
_entity.pdbx_description
1 polymer ?
#
loop_
_entity_poly.entity_id
_entity_poly.type
_entity_poly.pdbx_seq_one_letter_code
_entity_poly.pdbx_strand_id
1 'polypeptide(L)'
;MVLANKATVAREFQITHAFGARYVFAGDADYPLLLSHLDNAPPVMRVKRDPALLARPAVALVGARNASAGACQFARQLAFEVGQMELSFVSDLARGIDTAVIAGGIDVVYPPENRALQDRIAERGLLIAEQPPGTEPRARHFPYRNRIIAAVSAGTVVIEAAPKSGSLITARLAAEAGREVMAVPGSPLDPRSRGCNQLIWEGATLEQNAPEIAELIRPLDNRMLAPAACSAKPTSHMSDDGSSAERRAVIDLKGMTYVSVDELVRQSGCSQATVQMVLLEFEMA
;
A
#
# COMPACT_ATOMS: atom_id res chain seq x y z
N MET A 1 -28.17 -7.95 10.39
CA MET A 1 -26.86 -8.51 10.75
C MET A 1 -27.10 -9.93 11.27
N VAL A 2 -26.61 -10.96 10.58
CA VAL A 2 -26.74 -12.36 11.01
C VAL A 2 -25.50 -12.66 11.84
N LEU A 3 -25.66 -12.98 13.12
CA LEU A 3 -24.57 -13.39 14.00
C LEU A 3 -24.08 -14.79 13.58
N ALA A 4 -22.75 -14.97 13.51
CA ALA A 4 -22.17 -16.26 13.23
C ALA A 4 -22.50 -17.27 14.35
N ASN A 5 -22.73 -18.54 13.97
CA ASN A 5 -22.98 -19.60 14.93
C ASN A 5 -21.70 -19.85 15.77
N LYS A 6 -21.84 -19.88 17.11
CA LYS A 6 -20.71 -20.13 18.03
C LYS A 6 -19.93 -21.41 17.70
N ALA A 7 -20.59 -22.48 17.27
CA ALA A 7 -19.94 -23.71 16.88
C ALA A 7 -19.06 -23.55 15.62
N THR A 8 -19.52 -22.78 14.63
CA THR A 8 -18.74 -22.45 13.43
C THR A 8 -17.50 -21.64 13.80
N VAL A 9 -17.66 -20.61 14.60
CA VAL A 9 -16.54 -19.76 15.07
C VAL A 9 -15.51 -20.62 15.84
N ALA A 10 -15.98 -21.44 16.78
CA ALA A 10 -15.10 -22.33 17.56
C ALA A 10 -14.31 -23.28 16.66
N ARG A 11 -14.96 -23.84 15.64
CA ARG A 11 -14.31 -24.73 14.66
C ARG A 11 -13.24 -23.97 13.84
N GLU A 12 -13.53 -22.77 13.39
CA GLU A 12 -12.55 -21.94 12.65
C GLU A 12 -11.34 -21.62 13.52
N PHE A 13 -11.55 -21.30 14.80
CA PHE A 13 -10.46 -21.08 15.77
C PHE A 13 -9.58 -22.32 15.92
N GLN A 14 -10.22 -23.50 16.09
CA GLN A 14 -9.49 -24.77 16.23
C GLN A 14 -8.64 -25.07 14.99
N ILE A 15 -9.19 -24.92 13.78
CA ILE A 15 -8.46 -25.18 12.53
C ILE A 15 -7.31 -24.19 12.37
N THR A 16 -7.55 -22.89 12.59
CA THR A 16 -6.52 -21.86 12.51
C THR A 16 -5.36 -22.14 13.48
N HIS A 17 -5.67 -22.46 14.72
CA HIS A 17 -4.67 -22.78 15.73
C HIS A 17 -3.92 -24.09 15.43
N ALA A 18 -4.62 -25.13 14.99
CA ALA A 18 -3.99 -26.40 14.60
C ALA A 18 -3.02 -26.23 13.41
N PHE A 19 -3.28 -25.27 12.51
CA PHE A 19 -2.38 -24.91 11.43
C PHE A 19 -1.18 -24.08 11.90
N GLY A 20 -1.13 -23.69 13.16
CA GLY A 20 -0.10 -22.81 13.74
C GLY A 20 -0.27 -21.34 13.33
N ALA A 21 -1.48 -20.94 13.01
CA ALA A 21 -1.84 -19.56 12.70
C ALA A 21 -2.64 -18.94 13.85
N ARG A 22 -2.68 -17.59 13.90
CA ARG A 22 -3.45 -16.83 14.87
C ARG A 22 -4.29 -15.76 14.19
N TYR A 23 -5.25 -15.23 14.91
CA TYR A 23 -6.03 -14.09 14.48
C TYR A 23 -5.33 -12.78 14.85
N VAL A 24 -5.46 -11.79 13.98
CA VAL A 24 -5.09 -10.39 14.21
C VAL A 24 -6.30 -9.54 13.85
N PHE A 25 -6.78 -8.75 14.80
CA PHE A 25 -7.97 -7.91 14.64
C PHE A 25 -7.58 -6.46 14.36
N ALA A 26 -8.44 -5.74 13.66
CA ALA A 26 -8.27 -4.31 13.49
C ALA A 26 -8.24 -3.63 14.87
N GLY A 27 -7.17 -2.87 15.14
CA GLY A 27 -6.90 -2.26 16.44
C GLY A 27 -5.91 -3.01 17.34
N ASP A 28 -5.55 -4.27 16.99
CA ASP A 28 -4.46 -4.96 17.68
C ASP A 28 -3.11 -4.27 17.37
N ALA A 29 -2.16 -4.35 18.30
CA ALA A 29 -0.81 -3.81 18.12
C ALA A 29 -0.07 -4.43 16.92
N ASP A 30 -0.40 -5.68 16.57
CA ASP A 30 0.18 -6.40 15.44
C ASP A 30 -0.58 -6.17 14.11
N TYR A 31 -1.64 -5.35 14.12
CA TYR A 31 -2.35 -5.01 12.88
C TYR A 31 -1.55 -3.99 12.08
N PRO A 32 -1.28 -4.24 10.77
CA PRO A 32 -0.46 -3.32 9.98
C PRO A 32 -1.06 -1.92 9.94
N LEU A 33 -0.28 -0.92 10.38
CA LEU A 33 -0.74 0.47 10.42
C LEU A 33 -1.15 0.96 9.02
N LEU A 34 -0.35 0.66 8.01
CA LEU A 34 -0.68 1.05 6.63
C LEU A 34 -2.00 0.45 6.16
N LEU A 35 -2.30 -0.79 6.52
CA LEU A 35 -3.56 -1.45 6.17
C LEU A 35 -4.76 -0.83 6.89
N SER A 36 -4.59 -0.34 8.12
CA SER A 36 -5.66 0.30 8.88
C SER A 36 -6.18 1.61 8.27
N HIS A 37 -5.40 2.21 7.36
CA HIS A 37 -5.79 3.42 6.66
C HIS A 37 -6.73 3.18 5.46
N LEU A 38 -7.01 1.93 5.11
CA LEU A 38 -8.00 1.63 4.08
C LEU A 38 -9.43 1.70 4.63
N ASP A 39 -10.35 2.31 3.88
CA ASP A 39 -11.77 2.33 4.22
C ASP A 39 -12.38 0.93 4.30
N ASN A 40 -11.84 -0.01 3.52
CA ASN A 40 -12.26 -1.40 3.46
C ASN A 40 -11.23 -2.36 4.07
N ALA A 41 -10.47 -1.91 5.08
CA ALA A 41 -9.53 -2.75 5.79
C ALA A 41 -10.21 -4.01 6.35
N PRO A 42 -9.59 -5.19 6.26
CA PRO A 42 -10.18 -6.41 6.81
C PRO A 42 -10.28 -6.30 8.33
N PRO A 43 -11.47 -6.47 8.94
CA PRO A 43 -11.63 -6.37 10.39
C PRO A 43 -10.87 -7.47 11.13
N VAL A 44 -10.55 -8.57 10.45
CA VAL A 44 -9.82 -9.71 10.99
C VAL A 44 -8.98 -10.37 9.91
N MET A 45 -7.75 -10.72 10.26
CA MET A 45 -6.85 -11.52 9.43
C MET A 45 -6.37 -12.73 10.20
N ARG A 46 -5.93 -13.74 9.49
CA ARG A 46 -5.21 -14.90 10.02
C ARG A 46 -3.78 -14.79 9.58
N VAL A 47 -2.88 -14.90 10.54
CA VAL A 47 -1.43 -14.79 10.29
C VAL A 47 -0.73 -16.03 10.81
N LYS A 48 0.25 -16.52 10.06
CA LYS A 48 1.11 -17.62 10.50
C LYS A 48 2.56 -17.15 10.50
N ARG A 49 3.23 -17.35 11.61
CA ARG A 49 4.61 -16.97 11.91
C ARG A 49 4.73 -15.53 12.43
N ASP A 50 5.84 -14.85 12.09
CA ASP A 50 6.31 -13.67 12.79
C ASP A 50 5.61 -12.38 12.30
N PRO A 51 4.68 -11.83 13.07
CA PRO A 51 4.01 -10.58 12.71
C PRO A 51 4.94 -9.35 12.80
N ALA A 52 6.12 -9.46 13.43
CA ALA A 52 7.08 -8.36 13.45
C ALA A 52 7.56 -7.98 12.03
N LEU A 53 7.41 -8.89 11.06
CA LEU A 53 7.64 -8.57 9.64
C LEU A 53 6.65 -7.53 9.10
N LEU A 54 5.46 -7.37 9.69
CA LEU A 54 4.49 -6.35 9.33
C LEU A 54 4.84 -4.95 9.86
N ALA A 55 5.73 -4.88 10.84
CA ALA A 55 6.23 -3.63 11.39
C ALA A 55 7.44 -3.08 10.60
N ARG A 56 8.01 -3.88 9.69
CA ARG A 56 9.10 -3.43 8.81
C ARG A 56 8.54 -2.72 7.59
N PRO A 57 9.27 -1.72 7.06
CA PRO A 57 8.93 -1.15 5.76
C PRO A 57 8.82 -2.24 4.71
N ALA A 58 7.71 -2.28 4.00
CA ALA A 58 7.43 -3.33 3.05
C ALA A 58 7.19 -2.79 1.65
N VAL A 59 7.62 -3.57 0.65
CA VAL A 59 7.42 -3.31 -0.78
C VAL A 59 6.64 -4.46 -1.39
N ALA A 60 5.55 -4.18 -2.08
CA ALA A 60 4.86 -5.18 -2.86
C ALA A 60 5.61 -5.45 -4.16
N LEU A 61 5.82 -6.72 -4.48
CA LEU A 61 6.41 -7.16 -5.75
C LEU A 61 5.36 -7.94 -6.52
N VAL A 62 4.94 -7.39 -7.67
CA VAL A 62 3.90 -7.99 -8.50
C VAL A 62 4.32 -8.08 -9.96
N GLY A 63 3.74 -9.01 -10.70
CA GLY A 63 4.10 -9.21 -12.10
C GLY A 63 3.20 -10.21 -12.82
N ALA A 64 3.51 -10.48 -14.08
CA ALA A 64 2.79 -11.43 -14.90
C ALA A 64 2.99 -12.86 -14.37
N ARG A 65 1.93 -13.68 -14.39
CA ARG A 65 2.01 -15.11 -14.03
C ARG A 65 2.91 -15.91 -14.98
N ASN A 66 2.97 -15.51 -16.25
CA ASN A 66 3.81 -16.05 -17.29
C ASN A 66 4.99 -15.11 -17.61
N ALA A 67 5.62 -14.57 -16.57
CA ALA A 67 6.77 -13.69 -16.71
C ALA A 67 7.92 -14.35 -17.46
N SER A 68 8.72 -13.54 -18.17
CA SER A 68 9.91 -13.99 -18.86
C SER A 68 10.96 -14.55 -17.87
N ALA A 69 11.87 -15.37 -18.38
CA ALA A 69 12.99 -15.87 -17.58
C ALA A 69 13.85 -14.73 -17.01
N GLY A 70 14.06 -13.67 -17.82
CA GLY A 70 14.76 -12.45 -17.39
C GLY A 70 14.04 -11.72 -16.27
N ALA A 71 12.73 -11.52 -16.39
CA ALA A 71 11.92 -10.91 -15.33
C ALA A 71 11.92 -11.73 -14.03
N CYS A 72 11.84 -13.05 -14.14
CA CYS A 72 11.94 -13.94 -12.98
C CYS A 72 13.33 -13.89 -12.31
N GLN A 73 14.40 -13.72 -13.09
CA GLN A 73 15.75 -13.55 -12.56
C GLN A 73 15.90 -12.20 -11.89
N PHE A 74 15.44 -11.14 -12.55
CA PHE A 74 15.48 -9.78 -12.00
C PHE A 74 14.65 -9.67 -10.70
N ALA A 75 13.45 -10.25 -10.67
CA ALA A 75 12.63 -10.30 -9.47
C ALA A 75 13.34 -10.94 -8.28
N ARG A 76 14.05 -12.06 -8.52
CA ARG A 76 14.81 -12.76 -7.46
C ARG A 76 16.01 -11.94 -6.99
N GLN A 77 16.74 -11.30 -7.92
CA GLN A 77 17.86 -10.44 -7.58
C GLN A 77 17.39 -9.24 -6.76
N LEU A 78 16.34 -8.57 -7.23
CA LEU A 78 15.73 -7.43 -6.56
C LEU A 78 15.26 -7.79 -5.14
N ALA A 79 14.58 -8.95 -4.99
CA ALA A 79 14.13 -9.45 -3.70
C ALA A 79 15.30 -9.71 -2.74
N PHE A 80 16.41 -10.26 -3.24
CA PHE A 80 17.59 -10.49 -2.44
C PHE A 80 18.24 -9.18 -1.99
N GLU A 81 18.44 -8.23 -2.91
CA GLU A 81 19.09 -6.94 -2.63
C GLU A 81 18.26 -6.09 -1.64
N VAL A 82 16.96 -5.98 -1.84
CA VAL A 82 16.05 -5.25 -0.94
C VAL A 82 16.01 -5.90 0.44
N GLY A 83 16.02 -7.24 0.52
CA GLY A 83 16.11 -7.95 1.79
C GLY A 83 17.40 -7.62 2.59
N GLN A 84 18.53 -7.34 1.90
CA GLN A 84 19.77 -6.87 2.54
C GLN A 84 19.64 -5.45 3.12
N MET A 85 18.66 -4.68 2.69
CA MET A 85 18.39 -3.31 3.13
C MET A 85 17.37 -3.22 4.28
N GLU A 86 17.05 -4.36 4.92
CA GLU A 86 16.07 -4.47 6.02
C GLU A 86 14.64 -4.11 5.62
N LEU A 87 14.34 -4.13 4.32
CA LEU A 87 12.99 -3.99 3.79
C LEU A 87 12.35 -5.38 3.62
N SER A 88 11.06 -5.48 3.84
CA SER A 88 10.30 -6.70 3.62
C SER A 88 9.63 -6.71 2.25
N PHE A 89 9.55 -7.89 1.61
CA PHE A 89 8.73 -8.05 0.43
C PHE A 89 7.38 -8.66 0.74
N VAL A 90 6.35 -8.14 0.05
CA VAL A 90 5.00 -8.67 0.09
C VAL A 90 4.57 -9.06 -1.32
N SER A 91 4.01 -10.26 -1.48
CA SER A 91 3.52 -10.72 -2.78
C SER A 91 2.37 -11.72 -2.64
N ASP A 92 1.95 -12.25 -3.77
CA ASP A 92 0.90 -13.25 -3.91
C ASP A 92 1.42 -14.70 -3.94
N LEU A 93 2.42 -15.01 -3.15
CA LEU A 93 3.11 -16.30 -3.12
C LEU A 93 4.12 -16.46 -4.27
N ALA A 94 5.09 -15.54 -4.36
CA ALA A 94 6.20 -15.60 -5.31
C ALA A 94 7.50 -16.08 -4.64
N ARG A 95 8.43 -16.63 -5.43
CA ARG A 95 9.73 -17.11 -4.93
C ARG A 95 10.62 -15.94 -4.50
N GLY A 96 11.25 -16.08 -3.34
CA GLY A 96 12.15 -15.06 -2.78
C GLY A 96 11.44 -13.96 -1.98
N ILE A 97 10.19 -14.21 -1.56
CA ILE A 97 9.34 -13.27 -0.84
C ILE A 97 9.24 -13.66 0.63
N ASP A 98 9.30 -12.66 1.53
CA ASP A 98 9.25 -12.86 2.98
C ASP A 98 7.82 -12.93 3.52
N THR A 99 6.90 -12.17 2.92
CA THR A 99 5.49 -12.14 3.31
C THR A 99 4.59 -12.48 2.13
N ALA A 100 3.71 -13.46 2.29
CA ALA A 100 2.74 -13.81 1.27
C ALA A 100 1.30 -13.60 1.77
N VAL A 101 0.50 -12.90 0.96
CA VAL A 101 -0.94 -12.76 1.17
C VAL A 101 -1.68 -13.80 0.35
N ILE A 102 -2.48 -14.63 1.02
CA ILE A 102 -3.17 -15.78 0.43
C ILE A 102 -4.59 -15.37 0.01
N ALA A 103 -5.04 -15.83 -1.16
CA ALA A 103 -6.39 -15.52 -1.67
C ALA A 103 -7.49 -16.43 -1.12
N GLY A 104 -7.12 -17.60 -0.60
CA GLY A 104 -8.01 -18.56 0.08
C GLY A 104 -7.83 -18.58 1.58
N GLY A 105 -8.25 -19.66 2.23
CA GLY A 105 -7.92 -19.93 3.62
C GLY A 105 -6.41 -20.11 3.82
N ILE A 106 -5.90 -19.76 5.00
CA ILE A 106 -4.46 -19.79 5.29
C ILE A 106 -3.86 -21.20 5.19
N ASP A 107 -4.69 -22.21 5.35
CA ASP A 107 -4.40 -23.65 5.25
C ASP A 107 -4.53 -24.20 3.82
N VAL A 108 -5.02 -23.40 2.86
CA VAL A 108 -5.26 -23.81 1.48
C VAL A 108 -4.15 -23.34 0.58
N VAL A 109 -3.49 -24.29 -0.09
CA VAL A 109 -2.43 -24.02 -1.07
C VAL A 109 -3.01 -23.84 -2.46
N TYR A 110 -2.71 -22.70 -3.10
CA TYR A 110 -3.14 -22.47 -4.47
C TYR A 110 -2.11 -21.64 -5.27
N PRO A 111 -1.72 -22.02 -6.47
CA PRO A 111 -2.04 -23.35 -7.04
C PRO A 111 -1.31 -24.47 -6.26
N PRO A 112 -1.73 -25.74 -6.37
CA PRO A 112 -1.16 -26.85 -5.59
C PRO A 112 0.36 -27.03 -5.74
N GLU A 113 0.92 -26.65 -6.89
CA GLU A 113 2.36 -26.70 -7.19
C GLU A 113 3.17 -25.78 -6.26
N ASN A 114 2.55 -24.78 -5.67
CA ASN A 114 3.19 -23.83 -4.75
C ASN A 114 3.28 -24.32 -3.30
N ARG A 115 2.89 -25.59 -3.00
CA ARG A 115 2.94 -26.13 -1.62
C ARG A 115 4.31 -25.96 -0.98
N ALA A 116 5.37 -26.44 -1.64
CA ALA A 116 6.73 -26.32 -1.11
C ALA A 116 7.19 -24.86 -0.94
N LEU A 117 6.65 -23.93 -1.72
CA LEU A 117 6.91 -22.50 -1.58
C LEU A 117 6.17 -21.91 -0.38
N GLN A 118 4.87 -22.23 -0.23
CA GLN A 118 4.07 -21.78 0.92
C GLN A 118 4.65 -22.30 2.23
N ASP A 119 5.09 -23.56 2.29
CA ASP A 119 5.72 -24.15 3.47
C ASP A 119 7.02 -23.43 3.84
N ARG A 120 7.88 -23.12 2.85
CA ARG A 120 9.12 -22.35 3.10
C ARG A 120 8.85 -20.93 3.59
N ILE A 121 7.86 -20.24 3.03
CA ILE A 121 7.48 -18.92 3.51
C ILE A 121 6.87 -19.03 4.92
N ALA A 122 6.06 -20.07 5.16
CA ALA A 122 5.55 -20.35 6.50
C ALA A 122 6.64 -20.72 7.53
N GLU A 123 7.83 -21.11 7.11
CA GLU A 123 8.96 -21.41 8.01
C GLU A 123 9.79 -20.19 8.36
N ARG A 124 9.97 -19.25 7.44
CA ARG A 124 10.96 -18.15 7.55
C ARG A 124 10.38 -16.75 7.43
N GLY A 125 9.17 -16.64 6.92
CA GLY A 125 8.49 -15.40 6.65
C GLY A 125 7.11 -15.33 7.32
N LEU A 126 6.15 -14.71 6.65
CA LEU A 126 4.80 -14.49 7.16
C LEU A 126 3.76 -14.88 6.11
N LEU A 127 2.75 -15.65 6.50
CA LEU A 127 1.54 -15.86 5.70
C LEU A 127 0.39 -15.02 6.27
N ILE A 128 -0.35 -14.37 5.39
CA ILE A 128 -1.54 -13.58 5.73
C ILE A 128 -2.72 -14.08 4.91
N ALA A 129 -3.88 -14.30 5.53
CA ALA A 129 -5.13 -14.61 4.85
C ALA A 129 -6.31 -13.89 5.50
N GLU A 130 -7.20 -13.36 4.68
CA GLU A 130 -8.47 -12.79 5.12
C GLU A 130 -9.58 -13.84 5.17
N GLN A 131 -9.53 -14.83 4.28
CA GLN A 131 -10.56 -15.83 4.13
C GLN A 131 -10.53 -16.88 5.28
N PRO A 132 -11.69 -17.39 5.70
CA PRO A 132 -11.76 -18.48 6.68
C PRO A 132 -10.95 -19.71 6.25
N PRO A 133 -10.44 -20.51 7.23
CA PRO A 133 -9.80 -21.78 6.94
C PRO A 133 -10.66 -22.70 6.07
N GLY A 134 -10.03 -23.48 5.20
CA GLY A 134 -10.69 -24.37 4.24
C GLY A 134 -11.35 -23.67 3.05
N THR A 135 -11.23 -22.34 2.95
CA THR A 135 -11.81 -21.60 1.81
C THR A 135 -10.94 -21.79 0.57
N GLU A 136 -11.48 -22.44 -0.45
CA GLU A 136 -10.81 -22.52 -1.75
C GLU A 136 -10.81 -21.18 -2.47
N PRO A 137 -9.68 -20.79 -3.10
CA PRO A 137 -9.59 -19.57 -3.87
C PRO A 137 -10.53 -19.57 -5.07
N ARG A 138 -11.30 -18.50 -5.22
CA ARG A 138 -12.18 -18.25 -6.38
C ARG A 138 -11.72 -16.98 -7.08
N ALA A 139 -12.07 -16.81 -8.35
CA ALA A 139 -11.67 -15.65 -9.16
C ALA A 139 -11.91 -14.31 -8.47
N ARG A 140 -13.03 -14.16 -7.75
CA ARG A 140 -13.37 -12.95 -6.99
C ARG A 140 -12.46 -12.68 -5.78
N HIS A 141 -11.79 -13.70 -5.22
CA HIS A 141 -10.93 -13.53 -4.04
C HIS A 141 -9.59 -12.84 -4.38
N PHE A 142 -9.11 -12.96 -5.63
CA PHE A 142 -7.83 -12.38 -6.04
C PHE A 142 -7.82 -10.84 -6.00
N PRO A 143 -8.81 -10.12 -6.56
CA PRO A 143 -8.89 -8.68 -6.42
C PRO A 143 -9.03 -8.22 -4.97
N TYR A 144 -9.82 -8.93 -4.17
CA TYR A 144 -9.96 -8.63 -2.74
C TYR A 144 -8.64 -8.77 -2.00
N ARG A 145 -7.89 -9.82 -2.24
CA ARG A 145 -6.58 -10.04 -1.65
C ARG A 145 -5.56 -8.99 -2.10
N ASN A 146 -5.60 -8.58 -3.37
CA ASN A 146 -4.64 -7.63 -3.93
C ASN A 146 -4.67 -6.28 -3.21
N ARG A 147 -5.82 -5.84 -2.66
CA ARG A 147 -5.90 -4.63 -1.84
C ARG A 147 -5.06 -4.75 -0.55
N ILE A 148 -4.97 -5.94 0.02
CA ILE A 148 -4.15 -6.19 1.21
C ILE A 148 -2.67 -6.10 0.84
N ILE A 149 -2.24 -6.71 -0.27
CA ILE A 149 -0.86 -6.61 -0.77
C ILE A 149 -0.47 -5.14 -0.95
N ALA A 150 -1.30 -4.38 -1.68
CA ALA A 150 -1.07 -2.97 -1.93
C ALA A 150 -1.00 -2.14 -0.65
N ALA A 151 -1.90 -2.41 0.31
CA ALA A 151 -2.05 -1.57 1.49
C ALA A 151 -1.06 -1.87 2.62
N VAL A 152 -0.58 -3.10 2.77
CA VAL A 152 0.45 -3.42 3.78
C VAL A 152 1.84 -2.94 3.35
N SER A 153 1.98 -2.47 2.11
CA SER A 153 3.25 -2.03 1.52
C SER A 153 3.28 -0.52 1.36
N ALA A 154 4.44 0.09 1.56
CA ALA A 154 4.66 1.51 1.32
C ALA A 154 4.74 1.84 -0.18
N GLY A 155 5.10 0.85 -1.00
CA GLY A 155 5.11 0.95 -2.46
C GLY A 155 4.90 -0.39 -3.15
N THR A 156 4.58 -0.34 -4.44
CA THR A 156 4.36 -1.52 -5.29
C THR A 156 5.22 -1.45 -6.54
N VAL A 157 6.09 -2.45 -6.73
CA VAL A 157 6.93 -2.62 -7.93
C VAL A 157 6.27 -3.60 -8.88
N VAL A 158 6.06 -3.18 -10.12
CA VAL A 158 5.54 -4.02 -11.22
C VAL A 158 6.67 -4.38 -12.16
N ILE A 159 7.03 -5.68 -12.25
CA ILE A 159 8.17 -6.13 -13.06
C ILE A 159 7.80 -6.39 -14.52
N GLU A 160 6.77 -7.15 -14.76
CA GLU A 160 6.17 -7.35 -16.07
C GLU A 160 4.65 -7.36 -15.95
N ALA A 161 3.97 -6.65 -16.84
CA ALA A 161 2.52 -6.64 -16.92
C ALA A 161 2.05 -6.46 -18.36
N ALA A 162 1.33 -7.45 -18.89
CA ALA A 162 0.57 -7.27 -20.10
C ALA A 162 -0.64 -6.35 -19.83
N PRO A 163 -1.19 -5.65 -20.83
CA PRO A 163 -2.43 -4.91 -20.70
C PRO A 163 -3.54 -5.79 -20.07
N LYS A 164 -4.29 -5.27 -19.12
CA LYS A 164 -5.36 -5.97 -18.36
C LYS A 164 -4.87 -7.09 -17.43
N SER A 165 -3.57 -7.16 -17.10
CA SER A 165 -3.08 -8.12 -16.11
C SER A 165 -3.56 -7.80 -14.69
N GLY A 166 -3.64 -8.84 -13.84
CA GLY A 166 -4.03 -8.67 -12.42
C GLY A 166 -3.04 -7.82 -11.62
N SER A 167 -1.76 -7.77 -12.01
CA SER A 167 -0.74 -6.92 -11.39
C SER A 167 -1.03 -5.43 -11.56
N LEU A 168 -1.63 -5.01 -12.68
CA LEU A 168 -2.08 -3.62 -12.89
C LEU A 168 -3.24 -3.25 -11.95
N ILE A 169 -4.06 -4.22 -11.54
CA ILE A 169 -5.09 -3.99 -10.52
C ILE A 169 -4.43 -3.67 -9.17
N THR A 170 -3.39 -4.41 -8.80
CA THR A 170 -2.65 -4.15 -7.56
C THR A 170 -1.96 -2.78 -7.58
N ALA A 171 -1.34 -2.40 -8.71
CA ALA A 171 -0.73 -1.08 -8.88
C ALA A 171 -1.76 0.05 -8.73
N ARG A 172 -2.95 -0.09 -9.34
CA ARG A 172 -4.04 0.88 -9.17
C ARG A 172 -4.49 0.98 -7.72
N LEU A 173 -4.71 -0.15 -7.04
CA LEU A 173 -5.10 -0.18 -5.64
C LEU A 173 -4.04 0.45 -4.73
N ALA A 174 -2.75 0.32 -5.08
CA ALA A 174 -1.66 0.98 -4.38
C ALA A 174 -1.75 2.51 -4.55
N ALA A 175 -1.93 3.00 -5.77
CA ALA A 175 -2.10 4.43 -6.04
C ALA A 175 -3.34 5.01 -5.33
N GLU A 176 -4.48 4.31 -5.38
CA GLU A 176 -5.72 4.69 -4.67
C GLU A 176 -5.53 4.74 -3.15
N ALA A 177 -4.66 3.89 -2.60
CA ALA A 177 -4.28 3.90 -1.19
C ALA A 177 -3.18 4.93 -0.84
N GLY A 178 -2.75 5.78 -1.79
CA GLY A 178 -1.68 6.75 -1.60
C GLY A 178 -0.30 6.13 -1.41
N ARG A 179 -0.07 4.93 -2.01
CA ARG A 179 1.22 4.24 -1.99
C ARG A 179 2.01 4.54 -3.25
N GLU A 180 3.32 4.46 -3.16
CA GLU A 180 4.19 4.63 -4.32
C GLU A 180 3.96 3.50 -5.33
N VAL A 181 3.91 3.86 -6.63
CA VAL A 181 3.83 2.88 -7.72
C VAL A 181 5.09 3.00 -8.56
N MET A 182 5.79 1.89 -8.68
CA MET A 182 7.03 1.74 -9.40
C MET A 182 6.88 0.70 -10.50
N ALA A 183 7.52 0.89 -11.63
CA ALA A 183 7.43 -0.06 -12.72
C ALA A 183 8.78 -0.24 -13.43
N VAL A 184 9.10 -1.49 -13.73
CA VAL A 184 10.32 -1.83 -14.48
C VAL A 184 10.06 -1.61 -15.97
N PRO A 185 10.87 -0.78 -16.65
CA PRO A 185 10.70 -0.54 -18.07
C PRO A 185 11.06 -1.77 -18.89
N GLY A 186 10.45 -1.91 -20.04
CA GLY A 186 10.78 -2.99 -20.96
C GLY A 186 10.58 -2.60 -22.41
N SER A 187 10.95 -3.51 -23.33
CA SER A 187 10.85 -3.26 -24.77
C SER A 187 9.40 -2.96 -25.17
N PRO A 188 9.14 -1.88 -25.94
CA PRO A 188 7.81 -1.61 -26.50
C PRO A 188 7.29 -2.71 -27.43
N LEU A 189 8.20 -3.54 -27.95
CA LEU A 189 7.88 -4.67 -28.83
C LEU A 189 7.41 -5.90 -28.03
N ASP A 190 7.72 -5.97 -26.73
CA ASP A 190 7.26 -7.07 -25.85
C ASP A 190 5.87 -6.74 -25.27
N PRO A 191 4.83 -7.52 -25.60
CA PRO A 191 3.50 -7.32 -25.04
C PRO A 191 3.45 -7.35 -23.51
N ARG A 192 4.39 -8.06 -22.85
CA ARG A 192 4.46 -8.18 -21.38
C ARG A 192 4.96 -6.91 -20.70
N SER A 193 5.67 -6.05 -21.45
CA SER A 193 6.20 -4.78 -20.93
C SER A 193 5.22 -3.61 -21.10
N ARG A 194 4.21 -3.76 -21.94
CA ARG A 194 3.30 -2.66 -22.30
C ARG A 194 2.57 -2.07 -21.08
N GLY A 195 2.16 -2.90 -20.13
CA GLY A 195 1.50 -2.43 -18.92
C GLY A 195 2.43 -1.63 -18.01
N CYS A 196 3.70 -2.07 -17.85
CA CYS A 196 4.70 -1.32 -17.08
C CYS A 196 5.04 0.01 -17.76
N ASN A 197 5.27 -0.01 -19.07
CA ASN A 197 5.54 1.22 -19.82
C ASN A 197 4.34 2.21 -19.75
N GLN A 198 3.11 1.69 -19.75
CA GLN A 198 1.91 2.50 -19.56
C GLN A 198 1.85 3.11 -18.16
N LEU A 199 2.16 2.34 -17.10
CA LEU A 199 2.22 2.87 -15.73
C LEU A 199 3.26 3.99 -15.62
N ILE A 200 4.44 3.83 -16.21
CA ILE A 200 5.49 4.87 -16.22
C ILE A 200 5.00 6.13 -16.93
N TRP A 201 4.33 5.97 -18.08
CA TRP A 201 3.75 7.09 -18.81
C TRP A 201 2.65 7.80 -18.01
N GLU A 202 1.89 7.07 -17.18
CA GLU A 202 0.86 7.59 -16.26
C GLU A 202 1.43 8.20 -14.97
N GLY A 203 2.75 8.17 -14.78
CA GLY A 203 3.44 8.80 -13.66
C GLY A 203 4.01 7.85 -12.60
N ALA A 204 3.97 6.53 -12.85
CA ALA A 204 4.68 5.60 -11.98
C ALA A 204 6.20 5.82 -12.10
N THR A 205 6.90 5.68 -10.99
CA THR A 205 8.36 5.84 -10.96
C THR A 205 9.01 4.69 -11.71
N LEU A 206 9.95 5.03 -12.62
CA LEU A 206 10.74 4.03 -13.33
C LEU A 206 11.78 3.45 -12.40
N GLU A 207 11.82 2.10 -12.29
CA GLU A 207 12.72 1.38 -11.39
C GLU A 207 13.67 0.44 -12.13
N GLN A 208 14.93 0.43 -11.71
CA GLN A 208 15.98 -0.40 -12.30
C GLN A 208 16.77 -1.21 -11.27
N ASN A 209 16.74 -0.83 -9.99
CA ASN A 209 17.58 -1.44 -8.95
C ASN A 209 17.00 -1.25 -7.53
N ALA A 210 17.48 -2.04 -6.58
CA ALA A 210 17.03 -1.99 -5.20
C ALA A 210 17.34 -0.69 -4.42
N PRO A 211 18.47 0.00 -4.62
CA PRO A 211 18.75 1.29 -3.98
C PRO A 211 17.69 2.35 -4.29
N GLU A 212 17.24 2.47 -5.53
CA GLU A 212 16.18 3.40 -5.94
C GLU A 212 14.88 3.14 -5.17
N ILE A 213 14.48 1.87 -5.06
CA ILE A 213 13.30 1.47 -4.27
C ILE A 213 13.47 1.89 -2.80
N ALA A 214 14.63 1.62 -2.19
CA ALA A 214 14.88 1.94 -0.80
C ALA A 214 14.85 3.46 -0.54
N GLU A 215 15.36 4.26 -1.47
CA GLU A 215 15.34 5.72 -1.41
C GLU A 215 13.90 6.28 -1.41
N LEU A 216 13.03 5.71 -2.21
CA LEU A 216 11.62 6.12 -2.31
C LEU A 216 10.79 5.67 -1.08
N ILE A 217 11.02 4.45 -0.57
CA ILE A 217 10.18 3.85 0.46
C ILE A 217 10.50 4.35 1.87
N ARG A 218 11.78 4.51 2.24
CA ARG A 218 12.20 4.92 3.60
C ARG A 218 11.61 6.25 4.07
N PRO A 219 11.56 7.31 3.26
CA PRO A 219 10.93 8.57 3.68
C PRO A 219 9.43 8.45 3.89
N LEU A 220 8.75 7.61 3.09
CA LEU A 220 7.32 7.39 3.19
C LEU A 220 6.97 6.62 4.46
N ASP A 221 7.74 5.58 4.79
CA ASP A 221 7.56 4.79 6.00
C ASP A 221 7.73 5.67 7.25
N ASN A 222 8.78 6.47 7.32
CA ASN A 222 9.01 7.41 8.42
C ASN A 222 7.87 8.43 8.61
N ARG A 223 7.22 8.87 7.54
CA ARG A 223 6.08 9.78 7.61
C ARG A 223 4.80 9.09 8.05
N MET A 224 4.60 7.85 7.62
CA MET A 224 3.40 7.07 7.90
C MET A 224 3.43 6.38 9.26
N LEU A 225 4.61 6.00 9.74
CA LEU A 225 4.83 5.40 11.07
C LEU A 225 5.04 6.45 12.16
N ALA A 226 5.33 7.72 11.81
CA ALA A 226 5.30 8.77 12.81
C ALA A 226 3.89 8.75 13.42
N PRO A 227 3.75 8.51 14.75
CA PRO A 227 2.46 8.67 15.38
C PRO A 227 1.99 10.05 14.97
N ALA A 228 0.78 10.13 14.43
CA ALA A 228 0.14 11.42 14.24
C ALA A 228 0.30 12.10 15.58
N ALA A 229 1.20 13.07 15.64
CA ALA A 229 1.38 13.86 16.84
C ALA A 229 0.06 14.61 17.03
N CYS A 230 -0.88 13.92 17.64
CA CYS A 230 -2.08 14.49 18.21
C CYS A 230 -1.66 15.27 19.45
N SER A 231 -0.73 16.21 19.25
CA SER A 231 -0.37 17.26 20.15
C SER A 231 -0.65 18.61 19.49
N ALA A 232 -1.84 18.73 18.95
CA ALA A 232 -2.51 19.99 19.06
C ALA A 232 -3.29 19.90 20.39
N LYS A 233 -2.62 20.16 21.52
CA LYS A 233 -3.30 20.97 22.51
C LYS A 233 -3.90 22.11 21.71
N PRO A 234 -5.20 22.39 21.82
CA PRO A 234 -5.70 23.68 21.37
C PRO A 234 -4.98 24.69 22.25
N THR A 235 -3.84 25.19 21.83
CA THR A 235 -3.43 26.50 22.25
C THR A 235 -4.51 27.39 21.67
N SER A 236 -5.42 27.75 22.55
CA SER A 236 -6.30 28.88 22.38
C SER A 236 -5.41 30.14 22.25
N HIS A 237 -4.89 30.30 21.07
CA HIS A 237 -4.56 31.59 20.52
C HIS A 237 -5.61 31.86 19.43
N MET A 238 -6.80 32.21 19.92
CA MET A 238 -7.56 33.23 19.24
C MET A 238 -6.67 34.45 19.31
N SER A 239 -5.87 34.64 18.28
CA SER A 239 -5.17 35.86 18.02
C SER A 239 -5.33 36.13 16.53
N ASP A 240 -6.17 37.12 16.37
CA ASP A 240 -6.14 38.03 15.29
C ASP A 240 -6.73 37.53 13.95
N ASP A 241 -7.97 37.97 13.73
CA ASP A 241 -8.47 38.29 12.40
C ASP A 241 -7.36 39.01 11.65
N GLY A 242 -6.83 38.35 10.60
CA GLY A 242 -5.83 38.99 9.72
C GLY A 242 -6.24 40.39 9.44
N SER A 243 -5.35 41.34 9.67
CA SER A 243 -5.69 42.78 9.69
C SER A 243 -6.51 43.11 8.44
N SER A 244 -7.46 43.99 8.54
CA SER A 244 -8.31 44.38 7.39
C SER A 244 -7.49 44.85 6.18
N ALA A 245 -6.22 45.20 6.41
CA ALA A 245 -5.24 45.55 5.38
C ALA A 245 -4.72 44.30 4.62
N GLU A 246 -4.42 43.20 5.33
CA GLU A 246 -3.95 41.93 4.71
C GLU A 246 -5.06 41.29 3.87
N ARG A 247 -6.31 41.34 4.37
CA ARG A 247 -7.47 40.87 3.59
C ARG A 247 -7.64 41.65 2.30
N ARG A 248 -7.51 42.99 2.34
CA ARG A 248 -7.59 43.85 1.15
C ARG A 248 -6.48 43.53 0.17
N ALA A 249 -5.25 43.32 0.64
CA ALA A 249 -4.11 43.03 -0.22
C ALA A 249 -4.32 41.71 -1.01
N VAL A 250 -4.94 40.67 -0.41
CA VAL A 250 -5.28 39.43 -1.11
C VAL A 250 -6.43 39.62 -2.09
N ILE A 251 -7.45 40.42 -1.72
CA ILE A 251 -8.61 40.74 -2.58
C ILE A 251 -8.20 41.54 -3.81
N ASP A 252 -7.34 42.54 -3.67
CA ASP A 252 -6.87 43.39 -4.76
C ASP A 252 -6.04 42.63 -5.81
N LEU A 253 -5.41 41.52 -5.42
CA LEU A 253 -4.67 40.62 -6.32
C LEU A 253 -5.56 39.60 -7.06
N LYS A 254 -6.85 39.50 -6.70
CA LYS A 254 -7.81 38.63 -7.35
C LYS A 254 -8.31 39.22 -8.65
N GLY A 255 -7.57 39.01 -9.74
CA GLY A 255 -7.95 39.44 -11.10
C GLY A 255 -8.85 38.40 -11.80
N MET A 256 -9.26 38.70 -13.05
CA MET A 256 -10.01 37.77 -13.92
C MET A 256 -9.15 36.60 -14.47
N THR A 257 -7.88 36.54 -14.14
CA THR A 257 -6.94 35.50 -14.55
C THR A 257 -6.68 34.55 -13.40
N TYR A 258 -6.54 33.26 -13.72
CA TYR A 258 -6.18 32.23 -12.75
C TYR A 258 -4.81 32.51 -12.14
N VAL A 259 -4.77 32.69 -10.84
CA VAL A 259 -3.54 32.93 -10.05
C VAL A 259 -3.41 31.81 -9.03
N SER A 260 -2.23 31.19 -8.95
CA SER A 260 -2.00 30.11 -7.95
C SER A 260 -1.90 30.70 -6.53
N VAL A 261 -2.22 29.87 -5.52
CA VAL A 261 -2.13 30.26 -4.10
C VAL A 261 -0.72 30.74 -3.74
N ASP A 262 0.32 30.06 -4.25
CA ASP A 262 1.72 30.42 -4.00
C ASP A 262 2.07 31.81 -4.56
N GLU A 263 1.51 32.17 -5.71
CA GLU A 263 1.70 33.48 -6.30
C GLU A 263 0.97 34.57 -5.51
N LEU A 264 -0.23 34.27 -4.98
CA LEU A 264 -0.95 35.18 -4.09
C LEU A 264 -0.19 35.43 -2.78
N VAL A 265 0.40 34.39 -2.20
CA VAL A 265 1.26 34.50 -1.00
C VAL A 265 2.47 35.37 -1.30
N ARG A 266 3.13 35.17 -2.44
CA ARG A 266 4.31 35.95 -2.82
C ARG A 266 4.01 37.40 -3.10
N GLN A 267 2.90 37.72 -3.75
CA GLN A 267 2.55 39.10 -4.14
C GLN A 267 1.88 39.88 -3.02
N SER A 268 1.07 39.21 -2.17
CA SER A 268 0.42 39.87 -1.04
C SER A 268 1.36 40.09 0.14
N GLY A 269 2.45 39.32 0.25
CA GLY A 269 3.31 39.28 1.42
C GLY A 269 2.65 38.73 2.68
N CYS A 270 1.43 38.19 2.56
CA CYS A 270 0.68 37.61 3.65
C CYS A 270 1.10 36.15 3.92
N SER A 271 0.80 35.62 5.11
CA SER A 271 1.04 34.21 5.41
C SER A 271 0.13 33.30 4.56
N GLN A 272 0.60 32.09 4.26
CA GLN A 272 -0.18 31.11 3.53
C GLN A 272 -1.53 30.82 4.21
N ALA A 273 -1.56 30.80 5.54
CA ALA A 273 -2.78 30.61 6.33
C ALA A 273 -3.78 31.77 6.11
N THR A 274 -3.31 33.03 6.10
CA THR A 274 -4.15 34.20 5.83
C THR A 274 -4.73 34.18 4.43
N VAL A 275 -3.92 33.82 3.41
CA VAL A 275 -4.39 33.69 2.02
C VAL A 275 -5.44 32.59 1.86
N GLN A 276 -5.21 31.44 2.45
CA GLN A 276 -6.16 30.33 2.41
C GLN A 276 -7.48 30.65 3.12
N MET A 277 -7.42 31.30 4.27
CA MET A 277 -8.61 31.72 5.01
C MET A 277 -9.46 32.73 4.20
N VAL A 278 -8.84 33.71 3.58
CA VAL A 278 -9.54 34.69 2.72
C VAL A 278 -10.17 34.02 1.50
N LEU A 279 -9.48 33.05 0.87
CA LEU A 279 -10.01 32.31 -0.27
C LEU A 279 -11.21 31.42 0.12
N LEU A 280 -11.16 30.76 1.29
CA LEU A 280 -12.25 29.94 1.82
C LEU A 280 -13.51 30.79 2.12
N GLU A 281 -13.35 31.99 2.64
CA GLU A 281 -14.46 32.93 2.84
C GLU A 281 -15.14 33.33 1.53
N PHE A 282 -14.37 33.42 0.43
CA PHE A 282 -14.92 33.71 -0.89
C PHE A 282 -15.64 32.50 -1.53
N GLU A 283 -15.27 31.28 -1.19
CA GLU A 283 -15.95 30.08 -1.68
C GLU A 283 -17.29 29.83 -0.94
N MET A 284 -17.42 30.36 0.27
CA MET A 284 -18.63 30.20 1.09
C MET A 284 -19.62 31.36 0.98
N ALA A 285 -19.29 32.45 0.29
CA ALA A 285 -20.13 33.62 0.07
C ALA A 285 -20.82 33.59 -1.30
#